data_65f25d3ec4d2876705951967ea631fc0
#
_entry.id   65f25d3ec4d2876705951967ea631fc0
#
_cell.length_a   1.000
_cell.length_b   1.000
_cell.length_c   1.000
_cell.angle_alpha   90.00
_cell.angle_beta   90.00
_cell.angle_gamma   90.00
#
_symmetry.space_group_name_H-M   'P 1'
#
loop_
_entity.id
_entity.type
_entity.pdbx_description
1 polymer ?
#
loop_
_entity_poly.entity_id
_entity_poly.type
_entity_poly.pdbx_seq_one_letter_code
_entity_poly.pdbx_strand_id
1 'polypeptide(L)'
;MAVVRDIEPWDALLAAGREDERLVMQAAQHRRPARAVALPEELHPEVVDALAARGIERLWSHQAEALHAAWAGPTIVTTGTASGKSLAFQLPTLDTLCRDARARALYLYPTKALAQDQARALHALGIKRARPAIYDGDTPREQRAQIRRKANIVLTNPDMLHLGILPNHRAWADVFANLALVVVDEAHVYRGVFGSHVANVLRRLRRIAAAYGTEPRFLLASATIANPGELAERLTGLPDVTVVERDGSPGAKKTIAMWNPPIVDEQLATRRSALAEAADLLAELVSQGARTIVFMKSRKAVELIARFTQLALEDLGRPELSERIAPYRAGYTPQQR
;
A
#
# COMPACT_ATOMS: atom_id res chain seq x y z
N MET A 1 -38.51 19.09 4.74
CA MET A 1 -37.18 18.92 5.36
C MET A 1 -36.15 19.35 4.31
N ALA A 2 -35.53 20.52 4.53
CA ALA A 2 -34.44 20.98 3.66
C ALA A 2 -33.25 20.05 3.85
N VAL A 3 -32.78 19.44 2.76
CA VAL A 3 -31.52 18.68 2.72
C VAL A 3 -30.42 19.71 2.97
N VAL A 4 -29.86 19.72 4.17
CA VAL A 4 -28.59 20.42 4.43
C VAL A 4 -27.58 19.77 3.51
N ARG A 5 -27.23 20.42 2.39
CA ARG A 5 -26.08 20.02 1.59
C ARG A 5 -24.85 20.29 2.44
N ASP A 6 -24.14 19.24 2.81
CA ASP A 6 -22.77 19.38 3.31
C ASP A 6 -21.98 20.13 2.22
N ILE A 7 -21.58 21.37 2.51
CA ILE A 7 -20.77 22.18 1.61
C ILE A 7 -19.35 21.64 1.72
N GLU A 8 -18.87 21.05 0.65
CA GLU A 8 -17.50 20.54 0.58
C GLU A 8 -16.52 21.69 0.32
N PRO A 9 -15.28 21.64 0.83
CA PRO A 9 -14.29 22.71 0.66
C PRO A 9 -13.97 23.06 -0.81
N TRP A 10 -14.28 22.18 -1.73
CA TRP A 10 -14.04 22.35 -3.18
C TRP A 10 -15.27 22.78 -3.99
N ASP A 11 -16.44 22.93 -3.38
CA ASP A 11 -17.66 23.23 -4.13
C ASP A 11 -17.62 24.61 -4.81
N ALA A 12 -17.10 25.62 -4.13
CA ALA A 12 -16.92 26.96 -4.71
C ALA A 12 -15.90 26.93 -5.86
N LEU A 13 -14.79 26.22 -5.70
CA LEU A 13 -13.77 26.03 -6.70
C LEU A 13 -14.31 25.37 -7.98
N LEU A 14 -15.11 24.30 -7.81
CA LEU A 14 -15.74 23.61 -8.94
C LEU A 14 -16.80 24.49 -9.63
N ALA A 15 -17.51 25.36 -8.90
CA ALA A 15 -18.45 26.30 -9.48
C ALA A 15 -17.73 27.34 -10.35
N ALA A 16 -16.69 27.98 -9.81
CA ALA A 16 -15.87 28.92 -10.57
C ALA A 16 -15.24 28.28 -11.83
N GLY A 17 -14.74 27.05 -11.67
CA GLY A 17 -14.14 26.33 -12.81
C GLY A 17 -15.13 25.95 -13.92
N ARG A 18 -16.44 25.87 -13.62
CA ARG A 18 -17.49 25.72 -14.66
C ARG A 18 -17.75 27.02 -15.38
N GLU A 19 -17.79 28.14 -14.65
CA GLU A 19 -18.07 29.48 -15.20
C GLU A 19 -16.97 29.93 -16.17
N ASP A 20 -15.71 29.61 -15.86
CA ASP A 20 -14.55 30.01 -16.66
C ASP A 20 -13.98 28.88 -17.55
N GLU A 21 -14.74 27.81 -17.73
CA GLU A 21 -14.43 26.67 -18.61
C GLU A 21 -13.13 25.91 -18.26
N ARG A 22 -12.59 26.11 -17.05
CA ARG A 22 -11.45 25.32 -16.57
C ARG A 22 -11.84 23.90 -16.17
N LEU A 23 -13.05 23.69 -15.64
CA LEU A 23 -13.58 22.37 -15.31
C LEU A 23 -14.12 21.67 -16.57
N VAL A 24 -13.32 20.79 -17.15
CA VAL A 24 -13.64 20.09 -18.42
C VAL A 24 -14.60 18.92 -18.20
N MET A 25 -14.43 18.19 -17.10
CA MET A 25 -15.26 17.04 -16.76
C MET A 25 -15.40 16.93 -15.24
N GLN A 26 -16.57 16.53 -14.81
CA GLN A 26 -16.84 16.14 -13.44
C GLN A 26 -17.57 14.82 -13.40
N ALA A 27 -17.07 13.87 -12.62
CA ALA A 27 -17.73 12.61 -12.31
C ALA A 27 -17.84 12.43 -10.80
N ALA A 28 -18.90 11.75 -10.36
CA ALA A 28 -19.10 11.41 -8.98
C ALA A 28 -19.12 9.89 -8.80
N GLN A 29 -18.35 9.40 -7.84
CA GLN A 29 -18.46 8.03 -7.36
C GLN A 29 -19.30 8.03 -6.08
N HIS A 30 -20.37 7.25 -6.08
CA HIS A 30 -21.26 7.16 -4.92
C HIS A 30 -20.58 6.44 -3.73
N ARG A 31 -21.07 6.76 -2.55
CA ARG A 31 -20.68 6.06 -1.32
C ARG A 31 -21.00 4.57 -1.45
N ARG A 32 -20.06 3.73 -1.07
CA ARG A 32 -20.23 2.28 -0.99
C ARG A 32 -20.35 1.87 0.48
N PRO A 33 -21.41 1.13 0.87
CA PRO A 33 -21.55 0.64 2.23
C PRO A 33 -20.51 -0.44 2.52
N ALA A 34 -20.11 -0.56 3.78
CA ALA A 34 -19.27 -1.63 4.26
C ALA A 34 -20.00 -2.98 4.19
N ARG A 35 -19.29 -4.05 3.83
CA ARG A 35 -19.72 -5.43 3.95
C ARG A 35 -18.86 -6.11 5.00
N ALA A 36 -19.30 -6.06 6.25
CA ALA A 36 -18.60 -6.65 7.38
C ALA A 36 -19.22 -8.01 7.73
N VAL A 37 -18.36 -8.98 8.02
CA VAL A 37 -18.73 -10.35 8.44
C VAL A 37 -18.12 -10.64 9.80
N ALA A 38 -18.64 -11.63 10.53
CA ALA A 38 -18.07 -12.09 11.79
C ALA A 38 -16.64 -12.62 11.56
N LEU A 39 -15.85 -12.67 12.62
CA LEU A 39 -14.58 -13.37 12.61
C LEU A 39 -14.84 -14.87 12.40
N PRO A 40 -14.05 -15.57 11.55
CA PRO A 40 -14.16 -17.02 11.44
C PRO A 40 -13.90 -17.72 12.78
N GLU A 41 -14.72 -18.71 13.11
CA GLU A 41 -14.61 -19.46 14.37
C GLU A 41 -13.30 -20.24 14.48
N GLU A 42 -12.74 -20.62 13.34
CA GLU A 42 -11.47 -21.35 13.24
C GLU A 42 -10.24 -20.48 13.52
N LEU A 43 -10.39 -19.15 13.56
CA LEU A 43 -9.25 -18.24 13.79
C LEU A 43 -8.69 -18.45 15.21
N HIS A 44 -7.36 -18.53 15.31
CA HIS A 44 -6.70 -18.78 16.59
C HIS A 44 -7.09 -17.72 17.65
N PRO A 45 -7.44 -18.12 18.89
CA PRO A 45 -7.93 -17.19 19.93
C PRO A 45 -7.00 -15.99 20.19
N GLU A 46 -5.68 -16.19 20.21
CA GLU A 46 -4.71 -15.10 20.40
C GLU A 46 -4.82 -14.04 19.30
N VAL A 47 -5.19 -14.42 18.07
CA VAL A 47 -5.43 -13.47 16.96
C VAL A 47 -6.74 -12.74 17.14
N VAL A 48 -7.80 -13.45 17.58
CA VAL A 48 -9.11 -12.85 17.90
C VAL A 48 -8.96 -11.79 18.99
N ASP A 49 -8.26 -12.12 20.10
CA ASP A 49 -8.01 -11.21 21.21
C ASP A 49 -7.22 -9.97 20.77
N ALA A 50 -6.20 -10.16 19.91
CA ALA A 50 -5.42 -9.06 19.37
C ALA A 50 -6.23 -8.11 18.46
N LEU A 51 -7.16 -8.65 17.68
CA LEU A 51 -8.11 -7.87 16.87
C LEU A 51 -9.07 -7.09 17.75
N ALA A 52 -9.67 -7.77 18.76
CA ALA A 52 -10.60 -7.16 19.71
C ALA A 52 -9.94 -6.00 20.48
N ALA A 53 -8.69 -6.16 20.91
CA ALA A 53 -7.91 -5.11 21.58
C ALA A 53 -7.71 -3.87 20.71
N ARG A 54 -7.90 -3.97 19.39
CA ARG A 54 -7.87 -2.87 18.43
C ARG A 54 -9.25 -2.40 17.96
N GLY A 55 -10.31 -2.89 18.57
CA GLY A 55 -11.68 -2.58 18.18
C GLY A 55 -12.11 -3.22 16.85
N ILE A 56 -11.42 -4.27 16.42
CA ILE A 56 -11.77 -5.01 15.20
C ILE A 56 -12.57 -6.26 15.61
N GLU A 57 -13.88 -6.11 15.68
CA GLU A 57 -14.80 -7.18 16.03
C GLU A 57 -15.35 -7.92 14.80
N ARG A 58 -15.20 -7.33 13.65
CA ARG A 58 -15.67 -7.86 12.36
C ARG A 58 -14.64 -7.60 11.27
N LEU A 59 -14.56 -8.48 10.29
CA LEU A 59 -13.73 -8.31 9.09
C LEU A 59 -14.55 -7.75 7.93
N TRP A 60 -13.90 -7.03 7.04
CA TRP A 60 -14.48 -6.80 5.72
C TRP A 60 -14.59 -8.13 4.98
N SER A 61 -15.64 -8.30 4.16
CA SER A 61 -15.90 -9.57 3.47
C SER A 61 -14.68 -10.10 2.70
N HIS A 62 -13.93 -9.22 2.02
CA HIS A 62 -12.72 -9.63 1.30
C HIS A 62 -11.58 -10.09 2.21
N GLN A 63 -11.50 -9.58 3.45
CA GLN A 63 -10.48 -10.04 4.42
C GLN A 63 -10.78 -11.45 4.91
N ALA A 64 -12.06 -11.75 5.20
CA ALA A 64 -12.47 -13.09 5.58
C ALA A 64 -12.37 -14.08 4.40
N GLU A 65 -12.77 -13.67 3.20
CA GLU A 65 -12.64 -14.47 1.97
C GLU A 65 -11.16 -14.79 1.69
N ALA A 66 -10.27 -13.81 1.83
CA ALA A 66 -8.83 -14.01 1.68
C ALA A 66 -8.23 -14.93 2.74
N LEU A 67 -8.70 -14.85 3.98
CA LEU A 67 -8.26 -15.74 5.06
C LEU A 67 -8.65 -17.20 4.77
N HIS A 68 -9.91 -17.46 4.38
CA HIS A 68 -10.35 -18.80 4.00
C HIS A 68 -9.61 -19.33 2.76
N ALA A 69 -9.43 -18.49 1.73
CA ALA A 69 -8.67 -18.86 0.54
C ALA A 69 -7.20 -19.19 0.89
N ALA A 70 -6.58 -18.41 1.78
CA ALA A 70 -5.20 -18.61 2.23
C ALA A 70 -5.02 -19.90 3.05
N TRP A 71 -6.04 -20.37 3.73
CA TRP A 71 -6.00 -21.69 4.38
C TRP A 71 -6.01 -22.83 3.36
N ALA A 72 -6.72 -22.65 2.26
CA ALA A 72 -6.85 -23.66 1.20
C ALA A 72 -5.66 -23.69 0.23
N GLY A 73 -5.08 -22.53 -0.14
CA GLY A 73 -4.03 -22.50 -1.15
C GLY A 73 -3.46 -21.11 -1.46
N PRO A 74 -2.75 -20.97 -2.59
CA PRO A 74 -2.20 -19.70 -3.02
C PRO A 74 -3.32 -18.71 -3.35
N THR A 75 -3.16 -17.46 -2.91
CA THR A 75 -4.23 -16.46 -2.98
C THR A 75 -3.68 -15.11 -3.42
N ILE A 76 -4.43 -14.39 -4.26
CA ILE A 76 -4.20 -12.98 -4.55
C ILE A 76 -5.41 -12.13 -4.18
N VAL A 77 -5.16 -11.02 -3.47
CA VAL A 77 -6.18 -10.03 -3.09
C VAL A 77 -5.98 -8.76 -3.90
N THR A 78 -7.00 -8.34 -4.66
CA THR A 78 -6.94 -7.18 -5.55
C THR A 78 -8.06 -6.20 -5.28
N THR A 79 -8.04 -5.60 -4.11
CA THR A 79 -9.03 -4.59 -3.72
C THR A 79 -8.42 -3.19 -3.79
N GLY A 80 -9.25 -2.15 -3.71
CA GLY A 80 -8.82 -0.76 -3.79
C GLY A 80 -7.75 -0.38 -2.76
N THR A 81 -7.08 0.75 -2.96
CA THR A 81 -6.18 1.32 -1.95
C THR A 81 -6.96 1.67 -0.67
N ALA A 82 -6.31 1.56 0.48
CA ALA A 82 -6.91 1.82 1.79
C ALA A 82 -8.13 0.92 2.15
N SER A 83 -8.29 -0.23 1.49
CA SER A 83 -9.35 -1.21 1.79
C SER A 83 -9.04 -2.13 2.98
N GLY A 84 -7.85 -2.00 3.58
CA GLY A 84 -7.40 -2.90 4.66
C GLY A 84 -6.83 -4.23 4.16
N LYS A 85 -6.28 -4.28 2.93
CA LYS A 85 -5.62 -5.47 2.35
C LYS A 85 -4.56 -6.10 3.25
N SER A 86 -3.88 -5.31 4.07
CA SER A 86 -2.84 -5.84 4.94
C SER A 86 -3.35 -6.93 5.87
N LEU A 87 -4.56 -6.80 6.42
CA LEU A 87 -5.16 -7.85 7.24
C LEU A 87 -5.41 -9.14 6.44
N ALA A 88 -5.70 -9.06 5.15
CA ALA A 88 -5.96 -10.22 4.32
C ALA A 88 -4.77 -11.22 4.25
N PHE A 89 -3.52 -10.73 4.38
CA PHE A 89 -2.34 -11.58 4.45
C PHE A 89 -1.73 -11.66 5.86
N GLN A 90 -1.94 -10.66 6.71
CA GLN A 90 -1.47 -10.70 8.10
C GLN A 90 -2.22 -11.76 8.92
N LEU A 91 -3.55 -11.86 8.77
CA LEU A 91 -4.36 -12.81 9.52
C LEU A 91 -3.93 -14.27 9.29
N PRO A 92 -3.84 -14.79 8.05
CA PRO A 92 -3.39 -16.17 7.84
C PRO A 92 -1.94 -16.40 8.30
N THR A 93 -1.09 -15.36 8.23
CA THR A 93 0.27 -15.45 8.76
C THR A 93 0.27 -15.59 10.27
N LEU A 94 -0.44 -14.71 10.97
CA LEU A 94 -0.49 -14.70 12.44
C LEU A 94 -1.17 -15.96 12.99
N ASP A 95 -2.25 -16.40 12.35
CA ASP A 95 -2.92 -17.66 12.67
C ASP A 95 -1.96 -18.86 12.57
N THR A 96 -1.21 -18.94 11.48
CA THR A 96 -0.21 -20.00 11.28
C THR A 96 0.88 -19.96 12.36
N LEU A 97 1.41 -18.76 12.69
CA LEU A 97 2.45 -18.59 13.72
C LEU A 97 1.94 -18.90 15.14
N CYS A 98 0.67 -18.65 15.40
CA CYS A 98 0.05 -18.99 16.69
C CYS A 98 -0.17 -20.51 16.84
N ARG A 99 -0.43 -21.22 15.72
CA ARG A 99 -0.60 -22.69 15.71
C ARG A 99 0.73 -23.44 15.72
N ASP A 100 1.74 -22.93 15.00
CA ASP A 100 3.07 -23.54 14.93
C ASP A 100 4.16 -22.52 15.29
N ALA A 101 4.77 -22.71 16.46
CA ALA A 101 5.83 -21.85 16.98
C ALA A 101 7.11 -21.87 16.12
N ARG A 102 7.31 -22.89 15.27
CA ARG A 102 8.45 -22.98 14.36
C ARG A 102 8.17 -22.33 13.02
N ALA A 103 6.91 -22.13 12.66
CA ALA A 103 6.55 -21.54 11.37
C ALA A 103 7.30 -20.22 11.11
N ARG A 104 7.65 -20.00 9.86
CA ARG A 104 8.31 -18.79 9.36
C ARG A 104 7.50 -18.21 8.21
N ALA A 105 7.51 -16.89 8.09
CA ALA A 105 6.93 -16.16 6.97
C ALA A 105 7.96 -15.21 6.35
N LEU A 106 7.94 -15.09 5.05
CA LEU A 106 8.76 -14.17 4.28
C LEU A 106 7.86 -13.16 3.56
N TYR A 107 8.06 -11.88 3.82
CA TYR A 107 7.28 -10.79 3.23
C TYR A 107 8.14 -10.00 2.25
N LEU A 108 7.66 -9.83 1.04
CA LEU A 108 8.34 -9.11 -0.04
C LEU A 108 7.62 -7.79 -0.35
N TYR A 109 8.37 -6.71 -0.24
CA TYR A 109 7.91 -5.35 -0.53
C TYR A 109 8.77 -4.71 -1.61
N PRO A 110 8.18 -3.89 -2.51
CA PRO A 110 8.96 -3.18 -3.53
C PRO A 110 9.78 -2.03 -2.95
N THR A 111 9.40 -1.50 -1.79
CA THR A 111 10.09 -0.37 -1.15
C THR A 111 10.35 -0.61 0.34
N LYS A 112 11.43 -0.01 0.85
CA LYS A 112 11.78 -0.06 2.28
C LYS A 112 10.73 0.60 3.16
N ALA A 113 10.12 1.69 2.69
CA ALA A 113 9.09 2.41 3.45
C ALA A 113 7.88 1.52 3.74
N LEU A 114 7.39 0.78 2.73
CA LEU A 114 6.29 -0.18 2.92
C LEU A 114 6.66 -1.28 3.90
N ALA A 115 7.87 -1.82 3.83
CA ALA A 115 8.34 -2.82 4.79
C ALA A 115 8.35 -2.28 6.23
N GLN A 116 8.78 -1.03 6.43
CA GLN A 116 8.77 -0.36 7.74
C GLN A 116 7.36 -0.16 8.28
N ASP A 117 6.43 0.31 7.43
CA ASP A 117 5.03 0.50 7.81
C ASP A 117 4.37 -0.81 8.20
N GLN A 118 4.61 -1.87 7.45
CA GLN A 118 4.08 -3.20 7.74
C GLN A 118 4.71 -3.83 8.99
N ALA A 119 6.00 -3.63 9.22
CA ALA A 119 6.64 -4.08 10.46
C ALA A 119 5.99 -3.39 11.68
N ARG A 120 5.75 -2.06 11.59
CA ARG A 120 5.04 -1.31 12.63
C ARG A 120 3.61 -1.81 12.83
N ALA A 121 2.88 -2.09 11.75
CA ALA A 121 1.52 -2.61 11.80
C ALA A 121 1.46 -3.98 12.48
N LEU A 122 2.39 -4.89 12.16
CA LEU A 122 2.50 -6.21 12.78
C LEU A 122 2.84 -6.12 14.27
N HIS A 123 3.79 -5.26 14.65
CA HIS A 123 4.10 -5.01 16.07
C HIS A 123 2.90 -4.44 16.83
N ALA A 124 2.16 -3.54 16.20
CA ALA A 124 1.00 -2.89 16.81
C ALA A 124 -0.15 -3.88 17.10
N LEU A 125 -0.22 -5.04 16.43
CA LEU A 125 -1.19 -6.09 16.76
C LEU A 125 -0.91 -6.75 18.13
N GLY A 126 0.29 -6.61 18.66
CA GLY A 126 0.60 -7.03 20.04
C GLY A 126 0.68 -8.56 20.25
N ILE A 127 0.68 -9.35 19.18
CA ILE A 127 0.78 -10.83 19.28
C ILE A 127 2.20 -11.21 19.70
N LYS A 128 2.36 -11.74 20.89
CA LYS A 128 3.68 -12.06 21.49
C LYS A 128 4.49 -13.07 20.67
N ARG A 129 3.81 -13.95 19.96
CA ARG A 129 4.45 -14.96 19.11
C ARG A 129 4.99 -14.38 17.81
N ALA A 130 4.45 -13.27 17.31
CA ALA A 130 4.92 -12.60 16.11
C ALA A 130 6.20 -11.79 16.39
N ARG A 131 7.26 -12.12 15.68
CA ARG A 131 8.57 -11.44 15.77
C ARG A 131 8.98 -10.94 14.38
N PRO A 132 8.31 -9.88 13.88
CA PRO A 132 8.66 -9.29 12.60
C PRO A 132 10.02 -8.58 12.68
N ALA A 133 10.83 -8.74 11.64
CA ALA A 133 12.08 -8.01 11.50
C ALA A 133 12.38 -7.69 10.03
N ILE A 134 12.88 -6.48 9.79
CA ILE A 134 13.31 -6.05 8.46
C ILE A 134 14.72 -6.58 8.19
N TYR A 135 14.88 -7.17 7.01
CA TYR A 135 16.17 -7.63 6.52
C TYR A 135 16.39 -7.10 5.10
N ASP A 136 17.14 -6.01 4.99
CA ASP A 136 17.42 -5.32 3.73
C ASP A 136 18.87 -4.80 3.67
N GLY A 137 19.18 -3.95 2.68
CA GLY A 137 20.51 -3.38 2.50
C GLY A 137 20.97 -2.48 3.65
N ASP A 138 20.04 -1.87 4.38
CA ASP A 138 20.33 -0.97 5.50
C ASP A 138 20.45 -1.73 6.84
N THR A 139 20.10 -3.03 6.87
CA THR A 139 20.21 -3.84 8.09
C THR A 139 21.67 -3.97 8.53
N PRO A 140 22.04 -3.50 9.74
CA PRO A 140 23.39 -3.58 10.27
C PRO A 140 23.93 -5.02 10.31
N ARG A 141 25.21 -5.21 10.00
CA ARG A 141 25.82 -6.55 9.89
C ARG A 141 25.71 -7.36 11.19
N GLU A 142 25.87 -6.70 12.31
CA GLU A 142 25.77 -7.28 13.66
C GLU A 142 24.36 -7.81 13.99
N GLN A 143 23.33 -7.19 13.45
CA GLN A 143 21.94 -7.61 13.67
C GLN A 143 21.51 -8.77 12.77
N ARG A 144 22.18 -8.97 11.64
CA ARG A 144 21.78 -9.96 10.62
C ARG A 144 21.72 -11.39 11.18
N ALA A 145 22.67 -11.79 12.01
CA ALA A 145 22.68 -13.12 12.61
C ALA A 145 21.53 -13.29 13.63
N GLN A 146 21.20 -12.26 14.39
CA GLN A 146 20.11 -12.26 15.34
C GLN A 146 18.75 -12.37 14.63
N ILE A 147 18.55 -11.59 13.55
CA ILE A 147 17.32 -11.65 12.74
C ILE A 147 17.09 -13.06 12.21
N ARG A 148 18.09 -13.69 11.59
CA ARG A 148 17.97 -15.06 11.08
C ARG A 148 17.54 -16.07 12.16
N ARG A 149 18.00 -15.90 13.38
CA ARG A 149 17.70 -16.83 14.49
C ARG A 149 16.36 -16.55 15.17
N LYS A 150 16.00 -15.27 15.34
CA LYS A 150 14.87 -14.88 16.21
C LYS A 150 13.61 -14.47 15.46
N ALA A 151 13.73 -13.88 14.26
CA ALA A 151 12.58 -13.43 13.51
C ALA A 151 11.80 -14.62 12.94
N ASN A 152 10.47 -14.57 13.05
CA ASN A 152 9.60 -15.53 12.38
C ASN A 152 8.78 -14.89 11.26
N ILE A 153 8.80 -13.57 11.15
CA ILE A 153 8.34 -12.83 9.97
C ILE A 153 9.52 -11.98 9.49
N VAL A 154 10.07 -12.32 8.33
CA VAL A 154 11.17 -11.58 7.72
C VAL A 154 10.62 -10.70 6.61
N LEU A 155 10.71 -9.37 6.78
CA LEU A 155 10.30 -8.39 5.77
C LEU A 155 11.52 -7.98 4.96
N THR A 156 11.45 -8.12 3.64
CA THR A 156 12.58 -7.87 2.74
C THR A 156 12.10 -7.37 1.37
N ASN A 157 13.00 -7.26 0.42
CA ASN A 157 12.70 -6.94 -0.97
C ASN A 157 13.27 -7.99 -1.93
N PRO A 158 12.83 -8.02 -3.21
CA PRO A 158 13.30 -9.00 -4.17
C PRO A 158 14.82 -9.00 -4.39
N ASP A 159 15.48 -7.84 -4.37
CA ASP A 159 16.92 -7.73 -4.55
C ASP A 159 17.69 -8.37 -3.39
N MET A 160 17.27 -8.07 -2.15
CA MET A 160 17.88 -8.69 -0.98
C MET A 160 17.61 -10.19 -0.92
N LEU A 161 16.41 -10.63 -1.31
CA LEU A 161 16.09 -12.04 -1.44
C LEU A 161 17.05 -12.70 -2.44
N HIS A 162 17.21 -12.09 -3.63
CA HIS A 162 18.06 -12.62 -4.71
C HIS A 162 19.54 -12.66 -4.36
N LEU A 163 20.09 -11.56 -3.83
CA LEU A 163 21.53 -11.37 -3.63
C LEU A 163 22.01 -11.72 -2.22
N GLY A 164 21.16 -11.54 -1.21
CA GLY A 164 21.53 -11.68 0.20
C GLY A 164 21.05 -12.97 0.85
N ILE A 165 19.84 -13.44 0.55
CA ILE A 165 19.22 -14.57 1.24
C ILE A 165 19.45 -15.88 0.47
N LEU A 166 19.00 -15.96 -0.79
CA LEU A 166 19.04 -17.21 -1.56
C LEU A 166 20.46 -17.75 -1.82
N PRO A 167 21.48 -16.94 -2.12
CA PRO A 167 22.85 -17.45 -2.24
C PRO A 167 23.42 -17.99 -0.93
N ASN A 168 22.95 -17.44 0.18
CA ASN A 168 23.39 -17.79 1.53
C ASN A 168 22.39 -18.71 2.24
N HIS A 169 21.59 -19.50 1.49
CA HIS A 169 20.48 -20.30 2.03
C HIS A 169 20.88 -21.20 3.20
N ARG A 170 22.14 -21.67 3.26
CA ARG A 170 22.64 -22.48 4.39
C ARG A 170 22.59 -21.73 5.71
N ALA A 171 22.88 -20.42 5.70
CA ALA A 171 22.78 -19.58 6.89
C ALA A 171 21.31 -19.26 7.26
N TRP A 172 20.37 -19.57 6.38
CA TRP A 172 18.93 -19.40 6.53
C TRP A 172 18.19 -20.75 6.62
N ALA A 173 18.93 -21.84 6.86
CA ALA A 173 18.40 -23.21 6.83
C ALA A 173 17.16 -23.38 7.75
N ASP A 174 17.20 -22.84 8.99
CA ASP A 174 16.06 -22.90 9.91
C ASP A 174 14.82 -22.15 9.35
N VAL A 175 15.03 -21.02 8.68
CA VAL A 175 13.93 -20.28 8.04
C VAL A 175 13.33 -21.06 6.90
N PHE A 176 14.15 -21.63 6.01
CA PHE A 176 13.67 -22.41 4.88
C PHE A 176 13.02 -23.72 5.29
N ALA A 177 13.57 -24.40 6.30
CA ALA A 177 13.02 -25.66 6.82
C ALA A 177 11.66 -25.50 7.56
N ASN A 178 11.28 -24.26 7.87
CA ASN A 178 10.01 -23.96 8.54
C ASN A 178 9.19 -22.90 7.79
N LEU A 179 9.53 -22.58 6.54
CA LEU A 179 8.88 -21.56 5.73
C LEU A 179 7.46 -21.98 5.36
N ALA A 180 6.47 -21.41 6.04
CA ALA A 180 5.07 -21.73 5.85
C ALA A 180 4.37 -20.79 4.85
N LEU A 181 4.77 -19.52 4.82
CA LEU A 181 4.12 -18.51 4.00
C LEU A 181 5.13 -17.57 3.32
N VAL A 182 4.79 -17.18 2.10
CA VAL A 182 5.46 -16.11 1.35
C VAL A 182 4.41 -15.07 0.97
N VAL A 183 4.55 -13.87 1.47
CA VAL A 183 3.68 -12.73 1.13
C VAL A 183 4.39 -11.85 0.11
N VAL A 184 3.69 -11.49 -0.95
CA VAL A 184 4.15 -10.58 -2.00
C VAL A 184 3.20 -9.40 -2.07
N ASP A 185 3.57 -8.30 -1.45
CA ASP A 185 2.74 -7.08 -1.44
C ASP A 185 3.04 -6.19 -2.64
N GLU A 186 2.05 -5.37 -3.02
CA GLU A 186 2.09 -4.51 -4.21
C GLU A 186 2.48 -5.26 -5.48
N ALA A 187 1.91 -6.46 -5.67
CA ALA A 187 2.27 -7.37 -6.76
C ALA A 187 2.16 -6.75 -8.15
N HIS A 188 1.30 -5.74 -8.34
CA HIS A 188 1.16 -4.99 -9.60
C HIS A 188 2.40 -4.21 -10.02
N VAL A 189 3.34 -3.96 -9.12
CA VAL A 189 4.64 -3.34 -9.43
C VAL A 189 5.55 -4.30 -10.17
N TYR A 190 5.40 -5.61 -9.95
CA TYR A 190 6.24 -6.65 -10.53
C TYR A 190 5.73 -7.05 -11.93
N ARG A 191 5.98 -6.19 -12.92
CA ARG A 191 5.58 -6.39 -14.32
C ARG A 191 6.72 -6.05 -15.29
N GLY A 192 6.55 -6.43 -16.56
CA GLY A 192 7.57 -6.24 -17.59
C GLY A 192 8.86 -6.98 -17.25
N VAL A 193 10.01 -6.40 -17.61
CA VAL A 193 11.34 -6.99 -17.37
C VAL A 193 11.60 -7.21 -15.88
N PHE A 194 11.26 -6.22 -15.05
CA PHE A 194 11.43 -6.34 -13.59
C PHE A 194 10.59 -7.49 -13.03
N GLY A 195 9.33 -7.59 -13.44
CA GLY A 195 8.46 -8.70 -13.03
C GLY A 195 9.00 -10.07 -13.43
N SER A 196 9.57 -10.19 -14.63
CA SER A 196 10.21 -11.43 -15.09
C SER A 196 11.40 -11.84 -14.21
N HIS A 197 12.21 -10.87 -13.78
CA HIS A 197 13.30 -11.13 -12.83
C HIS A 197 12.77 -11.59 -11.48
N VAL A 198 11.78 -10.89 -10.92
CA VAL A 198 11.15 -11.27 -9.64
C VAL A 198 10.53 -12.67 -9.73
N ALA A 199 9.84 -13.00 -10.82
CA ALA A 199 9.28 -14.34 -11.04
C ALA A 199 10.36 -15.44 -10.99
N ASN A 200 11.53 -15.21 -11.59
CA ASN A 200 12.64 -16.14 -11.52
C ASN A 200 13.22 -16.26 -10.09
N VAL A 201 13.27 -15.17 -9.35
CA VAL A 201 13.68 -15.17 -7.92
C VAL A 201 12.70 -15.99 -7.08
N LEU A 202 11.38 -15.83 -7.28
CA LEU A 202 10.36 -16.62 -6.58
C LEU A 202 10.40 -18.10 -6.93
N ARG A 203 10.64 -18.46 -8.20
CA ARG A 203 10.85 -19.87 -8.60
C ARG A 203 12.10 -20.46 -7.95
N ARG A 204 13.17 -19.67 -7.82
CA ARG A 204 14.37 -20.09 -7.10
C ARG A 204 14.10 -20.25 -5.61
N LEU A 205 13.33 -19.34 -4.99
CA LEU A 205 12.89 -19.46 -3.62
C LEU A 205 12.13 -20.77 -3.38
N ARG A 206 11.17 -21.11 -4.23
CA ARG A 206 10.39 -22.35 -4.15
C ARG A 206 11.30 -23.59 -4.23
N ARG A 207 12.25 -23.62 -5.17
CA ARG A 207 13.20 -24.74 -5.28
C ARG A 207 14.07 -24.91 -4.04
N ILE A 208 14.53 -23.80 -3.46
CA ILE A 208 15.30 -23.85 -2.21
C ILE A 208 14.41 -24.31 -1.06
N ALA A 209 13.22 -23.79 -0.89
CA ALA A 209 12.27 -24.23 0.14
C ALA A 209 12.00 -25.75 0.02
N ALA A 210 11.72 -26.25 -1.18
CA ALA A 210 11.52 -27.68 -1.43
C ALA A 210 12.75 -28.52 -1.07
N ALA A 211 13.98 -28.03 -1.34
CA ALA A 211 15.20 -28.69 -0.92
C ALA A 211 15.37 -28.77 0.61
N TYR A 212 14.70 -27.91 1.37
CA TYR A 212 14.61 -27.94 2.82
C TYR A 212 13.34 -28.64 3.35
N GLY A 213 12.54 -29.24 2.44
CA GLY A 213 11.33 -30.02 2.79
C GLY A 213 10.08 -29.18 3.02
N THR A 214 10.01 -27.94 2.52
CA THR A 214 8.83 -27.08 2.67
C THR A 214 8.24 -26.63 1.34
N GLU A 215 6.93 -26.47 1.33
CA GLU A 215 6.16 -25.87 0.23
C GLU A 215 5.34 -24.69 0.78
N PRO A 216 5.92 -23.49 0.82
CA PRO A 216 5.23 -22.34 1.41
C PRO A 216 4.02 -21.94 0.57
N ARG A 217 2.93 -21.55 1.24
CA ARG A 217 1.77 -20.93 0.61
C ARG A 217 2.10 -19.50 0.20
N PHE A 218 1.66 -19.11 -0.99
CA PHE A 218 1.87 -17.76 -1.50
C PHE A 218 0.61 -16.91 -1.32
N LEU A 219 0.76 -15.77 -0.67
CA LEU A 219 -0.28 -14.76 -0.50
C LEU A 219 0.18 -13.48 -1.20
N LEU A 220 -0.59 -13.03 -2.19
CA LEU A 220 -0.26 -11.83 -2.94
C LEU A 220 -1.29 -10.74 -2.64
N ALA A 221 -0.84 -9.51 -2.56
CA ALA A 221 -1.71 -8.34 -2.48
C ALA A 221 -1.36 -7.36 -3.61
N SER A 222 -2.37 -6.77 -4.21
CA SER A 222 -2.22 -5.88 -5.36
C SER A 222 -3.28 -4.77 -5.32
N ALA A 223 -3.00 -3.64 -5.97
CA ALA A 223 -4.06 -2.73 -6.39
C ALA A 223 -4.98 -3.44 -7.41
N THR A 224 -6.11 -2.84 -7.72
CA THR A 224 -7.03 -3.34 -8.75
C THR A 224 -6.33 -3.40 -10.11
N ILE A 225 -6.31 -4.58 -10.71
CA ILE A 225 -5.73 -4.87 -12.04
C ILE A 225 -6.69 -5.77 -12.82
N ALA A 226 -6.55 -5.80 -14.15
CA ALA A 226 -7.47 -6.52 -15.01
C ALA A 226 -7.32 -8.06 -14.97
N ASN A 227 -6.10 -8.55 -14.69
CA ASN A 227 -5.76 -9.97 -14.78
C ASN A 227 -4.97 -10.47 -13.56
N PRO A 228 -5.53 -10.40 -12.34
CA PRO A 228 -4.80 -10.72 -11.11
C PRO A 228 -4.36 -12.18 -11.01
N GLY A 229 -5.20 -13.13 -11.41
CA GLY A 229 -4.86 -14.55 -11.40
C GLY A 229 -3.67 -14.86 -12.29
N GLU A 230 -3.70 -14.40 -13.53
CA GLU A 230 -2.59 -14.57 -14.48
C GLU A 230 -1.28 -13.95 -13.97
N LEU A 231 -1.36 -12.75 -13.38
CA LEU A 231 -0.19 -12.12 -12.77
C LEU A 231 0.39 -13.01 -11.65
N ALA A 232 -0.46 -13.50 -10.76
CA ALA A 232 -0.02 -14.30 -9.62
C ALA A 232 0.59 -15.63 -10.08
N GLU A 233 -0.02 -16.33 -11.04
CA GLU A 233 0.50 -17.57 -11.63
C GLU A 233 1.84 -17.35 -12.32
N ARG A 234 1.96 -16.28 -13.11
CA ARG A 234 3.23 -15.94 -13.79
C ARG A 234 4.33 -15.57 -12.81
N LEU A 235 4.02 -14.84 -11.74
CA LEU A 235 4.99 -14.46 -10.71
C LEU A 235 5.46 -15.67 -9.90
N THR A 236 4.55 -16.47 -9.41
CA THR A 236 4.85 -17.56 -8.47
C THR A 236 5.20 -18.87 -9.18
N GLY A 237 4.68 -19.07 -10.40
CA GLY A 237 4.72 -20.35 -11.11
C GLY A 237 3.84 -21.42 -10.45
N LEU A 238 2.81 -21.00 -9.69
CA LEU A 238 1.80 -21.87 -9.12
C LEU A 238 0.53 -21.78 -9.98
N PRO A 239 -0.13 -22.89 -10.29
CA PRO A 239 -1.44 -22.90 -10.91
C PRO A 239 -2.53 -22.60 -9.86
N ASP A 240 -3.73 -22.36 -10.33
CA ASP A 240 -4.96 -22.32 -9.53
C ASP A 240 -4.93 -21.31 -8.36
N VAL A 241 -4.38 -20.12 -8.59
CA VAL A 241 -4.36 -19.06 -7.58
C VAL A 241 -5.76 -18.52 -7.37
N THR A 242 -6.27 -18.60 -6.14
CA THR A 242 -7.57 -18.02 -5.78
C THR A 242 -7.52 -16.51 -5.83
N VAL A 243 -8.47 -15.88 -6.53
CA VAL A 243 -8.57 -14.43 -6.69
C VAL A 243 -9.66 -13.86 -5.81
N VAL A 244 -9.31 -12.90 -4.94
CA VAL A 244 -10.24 -12.15 -4.10
C VAL A 244 -10.23 -10.69 -4.55
N GLU A 245 -11.30 -10.24 -5.23
CA GLU A 245 -11.38 -8.92 -5.84
C GLU A 245 -12.57 -8.06 -5.37
N ARG A 246 -13.57 -8.67 -4.72
CA ARG A 246 -14.77 -7.98 -4.25
C ARG A 246 -14.50 -7.21 -2.98
N ASP A 247 -14.14 -5.94 -3.13
CA ASP A 247 -13.86 -5.06 -1.99
C ASP A 247 -15.08 -4.86 -1.08
N GLY A 248 -14.99 -5.33 0.14
CA GLY A 248 -16.02 -5.19 1.19
C GLY A 248 -15.82 -3.97 2.09
N SER A 249 -14.77 -3.19 1.91
CA SER A 249 -14.53 -1.97 2.71
C SER A 249 -15.53 -0.87 2.34
N PRO A 250 -15.84 0.05 3.25
CA PRO A 250 -16.64 1.22 2.93
C PRO A 250 -15.90 2.13 1.94
N GLY A 251 -16.63 2.70 1.00
CA GLY A 251 -16.10 3.72 0.10
C GLY A 251 -16.77 5.06 0.39
N ALA A 252 -15.99 6.11 0.61
CA ALA A 252 -16.53 7.47 0.67
C ALA A 252 -17.03 7.93 -0.71
N LYS A 253 -17.93 8.90 -0.74
CA LYS A 253 -18.24 9.63 -1.96
C LYS A 253 -16.95 10.28 -2.48
N LYS A 254 -16.70 10.17 -3.79
CA LYS A 254 -15.57 10.83 -4.44
C LYS A 254 -16.06 11.71 -5.58
N THR A 255 -15.51 12.90 -5.69
CA THR A 255 -15.67 13.76 -6.84
C THR A 255 -14.37 13.72 -7.64
N ILE A 256 -14.46 13.42 -8.92
CA ILE A 256 -13.33 13.41 -9.86
C ILE A 256 -13.56 14.59 -10.80
N ALA A 257 -12.58 15.47 -10.91
CA ALA A 257 -12.62 16.64 -11.76
C ALA A 257 -11.42 16.64 -12.71
N MET A 258 -11.65 16.86 -13.99
CA MET A 258 -10.60 17.15 -14.97
C MET A 258 -10.54 18.65 -15.16
N TRP A 259 -9.36 19.22 -14.97
CA TRP A 259 -9.14 20.65 -14.91
C TRP A 259 -8.10 21.08 -15.95
N ASN A 260 -8.46 22.07 -16.75
CA ASN A 260 -7.55 22.71 -17.69
C ASN A 260 -7.14 24.10 -17.19
N PRO A 261 -5.85 24.46 -17.26
CA PRO A 261 -5.45 25.83 -17.04
C PRO A 261 -6.13 26.79 -18.05
N PRO A 262 -6.42 28.06 -17.66
CA PRO A 262 -7.05 29.03 -18.55
C PRO A 262 -6.16 29.36 -19.76
N ILE A 263 -6.79 29.75 -20.87
CA ILE A 263 -6.10 30.24 -22.02
C ILE A 263 -5.61 31.68 -21.71
N VAL A 264 -4.31 31.94 -21.88
CA VAL A 264 -3.70 33.25 -21.66
C VAL A 264 -3.40 33.99 -22.95
N ASP A 265 -3.38 33.30 -24.07
CA ASP A 265 -3.22 33.86 -25.42
C ASP A 265 -4.15 33.08 -26.38
N GLU A 266 -5.22 33.72 -26.81
CA GLU A 266 -6.20 33.13 -27.71
C GLU A 266 -5.64 32.88 -29.13
N GLN A 267 -4.73 33.75 -29.61
CA GLN A 267 -4.17 33.64 -30.95
C GLN A 267 -3.24 32.44 -31.07
N LEU A 268 -2.46 32.18 -30.01
CA LEU A 268 -1.52 31.07 -29.95
C LEU A 268 -2.10 29.85 -29.27
N ALA A 269 -3.35 29.91 -28.78
CA ALA A 269 -3.99 28.90 -27.96
C ALA A 269 -3.14 28.47 -26.77
N THR A 270 -2.33 29.38 -26.23
CA THR A 270 -1.40 29.11 -25.15
C THR A 270 -2.16 29.12 -23.80
N ARG A 271 -1.98 28.08 -22.99
CA ARG A 271 -2.56 28.00 -21.66
C ARG A 271 -1.57 28.39 -20.58
N ARG A 272 -2.09 28.87 -19.47
CA ARG A 272 -1.31 29.10 -18.23
C ARG A 272 -0.54 27.84 -17.85
N SER A 273 0.60 27.98 -17.20
CA SER A 273 1.39 26.85 -16.72
C SER A 273 0.55 25.95 -15.78
N ALA A 274 0.49 24.65 -16.08
CA ALA A 274 -0.20 23.69 -15.23
C ALA A 274 0.37 23.64 -13.79
N LEU A 275 1.66 23.97 -13.63
CA LEU A 275 2.28 24.04 -12.30
C LEU A 275 1.77 25.26 -11.52
N ALA A 276 1.67 26.42 -12.16
CA ALA A 276 1.13 27.63 -11.53
C ALA A 276 -0.35 27.45 -11.18
N GLU A 277 -1.14 26.90 -12.11
CA GLU A 277 -2.54 26.60 -11.87
C GLU A 277 -2.74 25.62 -10.70
N ALA A 278 -1.94 24.54 -10.64
CA ALA A 278 -2.01 23.59 -9.54
C ALA A 278 -1.58 24.20 -8.20
N ALA A 279 -0.69 25.20 -8.20
CA ALA A 279 -0.31 25.92 -6.98
C ALA A 279 -1.46 26.78 -6.42
N ASP A 280 -2.19 27.48 -7.32
CA ASP A 280 -3.36 28.25 -6.92
C ASP A 280 -4.48 27.35 -6.42
N LEU A 281 -4.77 26.23 -7.11
CA LEU A 281 -5.73 25.25 -6.65
C LEU A 281 -5.38 24.68 -5.27
N LEU A 282 -4.09 24.43 -5.03
CA LEU A 282 -3.61 23.95 -3.73
C LEU A 282 -3.79 25.02 -2.65
N ALA A 283 -3.45 26.28 -2.95
CA ALA A 283 -3.62 27.39 -2.02
C ALA A 283 -5.10 27.58 -1.65
N GLU A 284 -5.98 27.59 -2.64
CA GLU A 284 -7.42 27.70 -2.45
C GLU A 284 -7.97 26.56 -1.56
N LEU A 285 -7.67 25.29 -1.89
CA LEU A 285 -8.11 24.14 -1.12
C LEU A 285 -7.59 24.16 0.33
N VAL A 286 -6.33 24.54 0.52
CA VAL A 286 -5.75 24.67 1.86
C VAL A 286 -6.37 25.81 2.65
N SER A 287 -6.69 26.94 2.00
CA SER A 287 -7.38 28.07 2.64
C SER A 287 -8.78 27.70 3.11
N GLN A 288 -9.45 26.79 2.40
CA GLN A 288 -10.75 26.20 2.76
C GLN A 288 -10.65 25.08 3.82
N GLY A 289 -9.43 24.76 4.29
CA GLY A 289 -9.20 23.72 5.30
C GLY A 289 -9.15 22.29 4.74
N ALA A 290 -9.12 22.11 3.43
CA ALA A 290 -9.01 20.79 2.81
C ALA A 290 -7.62 20.19 3.00
N ARG A 291 -7.55 18.92 3.42
CA ARG A 291 -6.30 18.15 3.41
C ARG A 291 -5.97 17.78 1.97
N THR A 292 -4.94 18.38 1.42
CA THR A 292 -4.62 18.27 0.00
C THR A 292 -3.23 17.66 -0.21
N ILE A 293 -3.11 16.80 -1.22
CA ILE A 293 -1.83 16.29 -1.71
C ILE A 293 -1.73 16.53 -3.21
N VAL A 294 -0.57 17.00 -3.67
CA VAL A 294 -0.31 17.25 -5.09
C VAL A 294 0.88 16.41 -5.55
N PHE A 295 0.67 15.65 -6.63
CA PHE A 295 1.72 14.81 -7.22
C PHE A 295 2.37 15.50 -8.41
N MET A 296 3.68 15.61 -8.39
CA MET A 296 4.48 16.25 -9.45
C MET A 296 5.39 15.25 -10.16
N LYS A 297 5.66 15.47 -11.45
CA LYS A 297 6.49 14.57 -12.27
C LYS A 297 7.98 14.62 -11.97
N SER A 298 8.48 15.68 -11.34
CA SER A 298 9.90 15.85 -11.07
C SER A 298 10.17 16.44 -9.68
N ARG A 299 11.35 16.14 -9.13
CA ARG A 299 11.80 16.67 -7.84
C ARG A 299 11.85 18.20 -7.83
N LYS A 300 12.28 18.80 -8.93
CA LYS A 300 12.31 20.26 -9.09
C LYS A 300 10.90 20.86 -9.05
N ALA A 301 9.93 20.21 -9.71
CA ALA A 301 8.54 20.66 -9.71
C ALA A 301 7.90 20.59 -8.31
N VAL A 302 8.29 19.62 -7.46
CA VAL A 302 7.83 19.54 -6.05
C VAL A 302 8.28 20.76 -5.25
N GLU A 303 9.52 21.20 -5.40
CA GLU A 303 10.03 22.39 -4.71
C GLU A 303 9.37 23.69 -5.25
N LEU A 304 9.20 23.76 -6.58
CA LEU A 304 8.59 24.93 -7.21
C LEU A 304 7.12 25.10 -6.84
N ILE A 305 6.34 24.01 -6.82
CA ILE A 305 4.92 24.10 -6.45
C ILE A 305 4.76 24.51 -4.99
N ALA A 306 5.59 23.99 -4.07
CA ALA A 306 5.56 24.42 -2.69
C ALA A 306 5.78 25.93 -2.56
N ARG A 307 6.79 26.47 -3.25
CA ARG A 307 7.07 27.91 -3.26
C ARG A 307 5.94 28.73 -3.88
N PHE A 308 5.40 28.30 -5.03
CA PHE A 308 4.31 29.03 -5.68
C PHE A 308 3.03 29.01 -4.86
N THR A 309 2.74 27.89 -4.18
CA THR A 309 1.59 27.82 -3.26
C THR A 309 1.76 28.76 -2.06
N GLN A 310 2.97 28.90 -1.52
CA GLN A 310 3.25 29.84 -0.45
C GLN A 310 2.98 31.29 -0.88
N LEU A 311 3.46 31.68 -2.06
CA LEU A 311 3.18 33.00 -2.64
C LEU A 311 1.67 33.21 -2.88
N ALA A 312 0.99 32.21 -3.43
CA ALA A 312 -0.46 32.28 -3.64
C ALA A 312 -1.24 32.40 -2.31
N LEU A 313 -0.78 31.79 -1.23
CA LEU A 313 -1.38 31.96 0.10
C LEU A 313 -1.14 33.38 0.67
N GLU A 314 0.01 33.99 0.40
CA GLU A 314 0.28 35.39 0.72
C GLU A 314 -0.68 36.33 -0.03
N ASP A 315 -0.87 36.10 -1.34
CA ASP A 315 -1.82 36.86 -2.17
C ASP A 315 -3.28 36.70 -1.71
N LEU A 316 -3.65 35.53 -1.19
CA LEU A 316 -4.95 35.25 -0.57
C LEU A 316 -5.10 35.86 0.86
N GLY A 317 -4.06 36.52 1.38
CA GLY A 317 -4.06 37.09 2.74
C GLY A 317 -4.01 36.02 3.84
N ARG A 318 -3.48 34.83 3.54
CA ARG A 318 -3.37 33.70 4.46
C ARG A 318 -1.93 33.20 4.64
N PRO A 319 -0.96 34.10 4.88
CA PRO A 319 0.48 33.73 4.97
C PRO A 319 0.76 32.71 6.09
N GLU A 320 -0.06 32.69 7.15
CA GLU A 320 0.06 31.77 8.27
C GLU A 320 -0.10 30.29 7.87
N LEU A 321 -0.73 30.02 6.71
CA LEU A 321 -0.88 28.66 6.20
C LEU A 321 0.35 28.16 5.43
N SER A 322 1.29 29.04 5.10
CA SER A 322 2.52 28.68 4.36
C SER A 322 3.35 27.62 5.11
N GLU A 323 3.36 27.64 6.43
CA GLU A 323 4.06 26.64 7.25
C GLU A 323 3.42 25.23 7.18
N ARG A 324 2.18 25.13 6.69
CA ARG A 324 1.48 23.84 6.48
C ARG A 324 1.81 23.19 5.14
N ILE A 325 2.53 23.89 4.27
CA ILE A 325 2.93 23.38 2.96
C ILE A 325 4.30 22.73 3.08
N ALA A 326 4.34 21.42 2.91
CA ALA A 326 5.58 20.65 3.00
C ALA A 326 5.84 19.89 1.69
N PRO A 327 6.98 20.11 1.00
CA PRO A 327 7.38 19.29 -0.11
C PRO A 327 7.88 17.92 0.38
N TYR A 328 7.56 16.85 -0.37
CA TYR A 328 8.10 15.52 -0.11
C TYR A 328 8.60 14.89 -1.40
N ARG A 329 9.86 14.49 -1.42
CA ARG A 329 10.48 13.86 -2.59
C ARG A 329 11.59 12.88 -2.21
N ALA A 330 11.96 12.01 -3.14
CA ALA A 330 13.15 11.19 -2.99
C ALA A 330 14.42 12.05 -2.92
N GLY A 331 15.38 11.63 -2.11
CA GLY A 331 16.66 12.31 -1.91
C GLY A 331 16.75 13.14 -0.63
N TYR A 332 15.68 13.27 0.14
CA TYR A 332 15.77 13.80 1.51
C TYR A 332 16.51 12.83 2.43
N THR A 333 17.33 13.36 3.31
CA THR A 333 17.96 12.58 4.40
C THR A 333 16.88 12.13 5.40
N PRO A 334 17.16 11.11 6.24
CA PRO A 334 16.23 10.71 7.30
C PRO A 334 15.80 11.85 8.23
N GLN A 335 16.68 12.84 8.42
CA GLN A 335 16.41 14.02 9.26
C GLN A 335 15.51 15.07 8.55
N GLN A 336 15.45 15.06 7.22
CA GLN A 336 14.63 15.96 6.41
C GLN A 336 13.27 15.37 6.07
N ARG A 337 12.99 14.13 6.43
CA ARG A 337 11.73 13.41 6.27
C ARG A 337 10.93 13.44 7.57
#